data_a0953dbe93816fb8704a3d9775dade99
#
_entry.id   a0953dbe93816fb8704a3d9775dade99
#
_cell.length_a   1.000
_cell.length_b   1.000
_cell.length_c   1.000
_cell.angle_alpha   90.00
_cell.angle_beta   90.00
_cell.angle_gamma   90.00
#
_symmetry.space_group_name_H-M   'P 1'
#
loop_
_entity.id
_entity.type
_entity.pdbx_description
1 polymer ?
#
loop_
_entity_poly.entity_id
_entity_poly.type
_entity_poly.pdbx_seq_one_letter_code
_entity_poly.pdbx_strand_id
1 'polypeptide(L)'
;MIQLHDLFFKKYISKTQINQVINDVIVKINDDYKDKTPVFLIVLNGAFFFGADIIKKFNGDCEISFIKVASYDGTQSTGNVSTVMGVDPSLKGRDVIIIEDIVDSGNTIEAILKILEQEQVKSYKIASMFYKPLAFTKTYKVDYIGMEIENDFIVGYGLDYNGLGRNLNTIYKLKPRKMKNIVLFGPPGAGKGTQAEYLKVKYNLTHISTGDVFRYHIKNETELGLLAKSYMDKGDLVPDELTIDMLKAEVDKNTDTKGFVFDGFPRTHSQAAALDAFLAEKGEGINGMVALEVTEDLLVTRLLKRGETSGRSDDQDELKIRNRFNEYETKTAVLKDYYQDQNKYFGVDGIGSI
;
A
#
# COMPACT_ATOMS: atom_id res chain seq x y z
N MET A 1 -0.71 1.30 20.71
CA MET A 1 -1.27 1.50 19.38
C MET A 1 -1.99 2.82 19.39
N ILE A 2 -1.87 3.63 18.34
CA ILE A 2 -2.59 4.90 18.16
C ILE A 2 -3.29 4.88 16.80
N GLN A 3 -4.30 5.71 16.64
CA GLN A 3 -4.96 5.96 15.37
C GLN A 3 -4.77 7.43 15.00
N LEU A 4 -4.36 7.70 13.77
CA LEU A 4 -4.34 9.01 13.15
C LEU A 4 -5.16 8.93 11.87
N HIS A 5 -6.19 9.75 11.76
CA HIS A 5 -7.17 9.67 10.69
C HIS A 5 -7.70 8.22 10.49
N ASP A 6 -7.46 7.65 9.35
CA ASP A 6 -7.92 6.30 8.94
C ASP A 6 -6.87 5.20 9.17
N LEU A 7 -5.64 5.54 9.57
CA LEU A 7 -4.54 4.59 9.74
C LEU A 7 -4.23 4.28 11.22
N PHE A 8 -3.78 3.05 11.46
CA PHE A 8 -3.33 2.59 12.77
C PHE A 8 -1.81 2.45 12.80
N PHE A 9 -1.21 2.88 13.91
CA PHE A 9 0.22 2.86 14.11
C PHE A 9 0.58 2.11 15.39
N LYS A 10 1.62 1.30 15.34
CA LYS A 10 2.18 0.62 16.52
C LYS A 10 3.45 1.31 16.98
N LYS A 11 3.70 1.31 18.30
CA LYS A 11 4.93 1.86 18.88
C LYS A 11 6.14 1.19 18.23
N TYR A 12 7.12 2.00 17.84
CA TYR A 12 8.32 1.56 17.15
C TYR A 12 9.59 1.95 17.92
N ILE A 13 9.85 3.27 18.12
CA ILE A 13 11.01 3.77 18.84
C ILE A 13 10.53 4.56 20.06
N SER A 14 11.02 4.20 21.23
CA SER A 14 10.64 4.84 22.50
C SER A 14 11.31 6.21 22.70
N LYS A 15 10.74 7.04 23.57
CA LYS A 15 11.33 8.30 24.00
C LYS A 15 12.76 8.12 24.53
N THR A 16 13.03 7.03 25.27
CA THR A 16 14.37 6.75 25.80
C THR A 16 15.37 6.50 24.69
N GLN A 17 15.01 5.75 23.65
CA GLN A 17 15.84 5.51 22.47
C GLN A 17 16.07 6.80 21.68
N ILE A 18 15.04 7.64 21.52
CA ILE A 18 15.16 8.97 20.89
C ILE A 18 16.19 9.82 21.65
N ASN A 19 16.06 9.91 22.98
CA ASN A 19 16.99 10.67 23.79
C ASN A 19 18.45 10.14 23.71
N GLN A 20 18.63 8.83 23.62
CA GLN A 20 19.96 8.25 23.43
C GLN A 20 20.56 8.66 22.09
N VAL A 21 19.79 8.57 21.02
CA VAL A 21 20.21 8.98 19.66
C VAL A 21 20.61 10.45 19.64
N ILE A 22 19.84 11.33 20.28
CA ILE A 22 20.16 12.76 20.40
C ILE A 22 21.50 12.95 21.11
N ASN A 23 21.73 12.23 22.22
CA ASN A 23 23.00 12.33 22.95
C ASN A 23 24.19 11.85 22.11
N ASP A 24 24.04 10.78 21.35
CA ASP A 24 25.10 10.23 20.50
C ASP A 24 25.45 11.18 19.33
N VAL A 25 24.44 11.84 18.75
CA VAL A 25 24.61 12.82 17.67
C VAL A 25 25.28 14.09 18.21
N ILE A 26 24.78 14.65 19.33
CA ILE A 26 25.30 15.92 19.85
C ILE A 26 26.72 15.83 20.34
N VAL A 27 27.15 14.67 20.87
CA VAL A 27 28.57 14.46 21.26
C VAL A 27 29.48 14.66 20.05
N LYS A 28 29.14 14.09 18.90
CA LYS A 28 29.92 14.25 17.65
C LYS A 28 29.92 15.69 17.15
N ILE A 29 28.76 16.36 17.22
CA ILE A 29 28.65 17.77 16.81
C ILE A 29 29.46 18.66 17.73
N ASN A 30 29.39 18.47 19.04
CA ASN A 30 30.18 19.24 20.02
C ASN A 30 31.70 19.08 19.81
N ASP A 31 32.15 17.91 19.44
CA ASP A 31 33.58 17.63 19.16
C ASP A 31 34.03 18.36 17.87
N ASP A 32 33.26 18.24 16.79
CA ASP A 32 33.58 18.84 15.49
C ASP A 32 33.49 20.40 15.48
N TYR A 33 32.70 20.98 16.38
CA TYR A 33 32.43 22.41 16.44
C TYR A 33 32.85 23.08 17.74
N LYS A 34 33.80 22.49 18.48
CA LYS A 34 34.23 22.92 19.80
C LYS A 34 34.59 24.43 19.89
N ASP A 35 35.27 24.96 18.91
CA ASP A 35 35.73 26.37 18.92
C ASP A 35 35.12 27.16 17.76
N LYS A 36 33.88 26.79 17.37
CA LYS A 36 33.16 27.42 16.25
C LYS A 36 31.78 27.88 16.69
N THR A 37 31.27 28.86 15.99
CA THR A 37 29.88 29.33 16.14
C THR A 37 29.08 28.93 14.89
N PRO A 38 28.55 27.69 14.81
CA PRO A 38 27.80 27.25 13.66
C PRO A 38 26.40 27.87 13.62
N VAL A 39 25.80 27.81 12.41
CA VAL A 39 24.37 28.06 12.24
C VAL A 39 23.66 26.74 12.12
N PHE A 40 22.74 26.47 13.01
CA PHE A 40 21.84 25.32 12.89
C PHE A 40 20.68 25.68 11.96
N LEU A 41 20.65 25.11 10.77
CA LEU A 41 19.60 25.29 9.78
C LEU A 41 18.56 24.16 9.90
N ILE A 42 17.42 24.46 10.54
CA ILE A 42 16.39 23.48 10.84
C ILE A 42 15.39 23.39 9.69
N VAL A 43 15.18 22.19 9.16
CA VAL A 43 14.21 21.94 8.09
C VAL A 43 12.79 21.76 8.68
N LEU A 44 11.93 22.73 8.38
CA LEU A 44 10.56 22.74 8.90
C LEU A 44 9.60 21.92 8.01
N ASN A 45 8.57 21.30 8.61
CA ASN A 45 8.17 21.36 10.02
C ASN A 45 8.72 20.18 10.84
N GLY A 46 9.17 19.08 10.20
CA GLY A 46 9.48 17.81 10.84
C GLY A 46 10.67 17.86 11.80
N ALA A 47 11.73 18.52 11.40
CA ALA A 47 12.98 18.58 12.19
C ALA A 47 12.90 19.50 13.42
N PHE A 48 11.78 20.20 13.68
CA PHE A 48 11.67 21.17 14.76
C PHE A 48 12.06 20.61 16.13
N PHE A 49 11.52 19.44 16.51
CA PHE A 49 11.81 18.84 17.82
C PHE A 49 13.26 18.36 17.92
N PHE A 50 13.76 17.71 16.87
CA PHE A 50 15.15 17.24 16.84
C PHE A 50 16.13 18.41 16.92
N GLY A 51 15.90 19.47 16.13
CA GLY A 51 16.70 20.68 16.19
C GLY A 51 16.69 21.34 17.55
N ALA A 52 15.52 21.49 18.17
CA ALA A 52 15.40 22.07 19.50
C ALA A 52 16.17 21.28 20.58
N ASP A 53 16.10 19.94 20.51
CA ASP A 53 16.77 19.10 21.49
C ASP A 53 18.29 19.02 21.26
N ILE A 54 18.78 19.06 20.02
CA ILE A 54 20.21 19.18 19.68
C ILE A 54 20.78 20.51 20.19
N ILE A 55 20.12 21.62 19.85
CA ILE A 55 20.62 22.98 20.20
C ILE A 55 20.72 23.19 21.70
N LYS A 56 19.74 22.72 22.49
CA LYS A 56 19.79 22.78 23.96
C LYS A 56 20.98 22.03 24.57
N LYS A 57 21.59 21.13 23.86
CA LYS A 57 22.71 20.28 24.32
C LYS A 57 24.03 20.67 23.65
N PHE A 58 24.03 21.66 22.78
CA PHE A 58 25.24 22.18 22.15
C PHE A 58 26.09 22.97 23.18
N ASN A 59 27.40 22.69 23.22
CA ASN A 59 28.33 23.27 24.19
C ASN A 59 29.09 24.46 23.57
N GLY A 60 28.40 25.55 23.25
CA GLY A 60 29.02 26.71 22.66
C GLY A 60 28.00 27.73 22.16
N ASP A 61 28.49 28.81 21.59
CA ASP A 61 27.62 29.78 20.92
C ASP A 61 27.18 29.26 19.56
N CYS A 62 25.93 29.46 19.23
CA CYS A 62 25.37 29.09 17.93
C CYS A 62 24.26 30.03 17.49
N GLU A 63 24.01 30.09 16.21
CA GLU A 63 22.84 30.76 15.64
C GLU A 63 21.84 29.73 15.12
N ILE A 64 20.58 30.16 14.99
CA ILE A 64 19.49 29.30 14.55
C ILE A 64 18.83 29.95 13.33
N SER A 65 18.67 29.17 12.26
CA SER A 65 17.90 29.57 11.10
C SER A 65 16.94 28.46 10.72
N PHE A 66 15.93 28.77 9.94
CA PHE A 66 14.91 27.83 9.51
C PHE A 66 14.79 27.88 8.00
N ILE A 67 14.53 26.71 7.42
CA ILE A 67 14.17 26.59 6.00
C ILE A 67 12.94 25.71 5.87
N LYS A 68 12.05 26.08 4.97
CA LYS A 68 10.91 25.26 4.60
C LYS A 68 10.89 25.06 3.09
N VAL A 69 11.05 23.84 2.68
CA VAL A 69 10.92 23.38 1.29
C VAL A 69 9.65 22.58 1.14
N ALA A 70 8.86 22.86 0.12
CA ALA A 70 7.69 22.06 -0.25
C ALA A 70 8.00 21.29 -1.51
N SER A 71 7.79 19.97 -1.46
CA SER A 71 7.57 19.21 -2.68
C SER A 71 6.14 19.52 -3.16
N TYR A 72 5.97 20.01 -4.37
CA TYR A 72 4.64 20.17 -4.97
C TYR A 72 4.06 18.77 -5.21
N ASP A 73 3.13 18.36 -4.37
CA ASP A 73 2.24 17.22 -4.62
C ASP A 73 1.07 17.68 -5.51
N GLY A 74 1.32 17.77 -6.80
CA GLY A 74 0.28 17.45 -7.77
C GLY A 74 0.38 15.95 -8.05
N THR A 75 -0.68 15.28 -8.42
CA THR A 75 -0.84 13.84 -8.65
C THR A 75 0.17 13.14 -9.58
N GLN A 76 1.29 13.79 -9.88
CA GLN A 76 2.53 13.23 -10.45
C GLN A 76 3.72 14.03 -9.90
N SER A 77 4.62 13.37 -9.17
CA SER A 77 5.89 13.92 -8.70
C SER A 77 6.74 14.41 -9.89
N THR A 78 6.76 15.70 -10.13
CA THR A 78 7.63 16.32 -11.16
C THR A 78 9.03 16.66 -10.64
N GLY A 79 9.37 16.27 -9.41
CA GLY A 79 10.72 16.48 -8.83
C GLY A 79 11.10 17.93 -8.55
N ASN A 80 10.24 18.90 -8.80
CA ASN A 80 10.51 20.31 -8.52
C ASN A 80 10.17 20.63 -7.06
N VAL A 81 11.20 20.91 -6.27
CA VAL A 81 11.08 21.42 -4.88
C VAL A 81 11.10 22.94 -4.92
N SER A 82 10.05 23.59 -4.40
CA SER A 82 10.02 25.04 -4.25
C SER A 82 10.29 25.46 -2.82
N THR A 83 11.04 26.54 -2.64
CA THR A 83 11.31 27.12 -1.33
C THR A 83 10.12 27.94 -0.89
N VAL A 84 9.47 27.55 0.21
CA VAL A 84 8.34 28.28 0.81
C VAL A 84 8.81 29.35 1.78
N MET A 85 9.94 29.09 2.45
CA MET A 85 10.62 30.04 3.33
C MET A 85 12.13 29.91 3.06
N GLY A 86 12.75 31.00 2.58
CA GLY A 86 14.17 31.04 2.26
C GLY A 86 15.07 31.12 3.50
N VAL A 87 16.35 30.93 3.28
CA VAL A 87 17.39 31.12 4.29
C VAL A 87 17.69 32.62 4.51
N ASP A 88 18.08 32.96 5.72
CA ASP A 88 18.54 34.29 6.05
C ASP A 88 19.85 34.59 5.26
N PRO A 89 20.00 35.78 4.64
CA PRO A 89 21.23 36.20 3.96
C PRO A 89 22.48 36.18 4.82
N SER A 90 22.35 36.05 6.14
CA SER A 90 23.46 35.97 7.10
C SER A 90 24.29 34.69 7.00
N LEU A 91 23.92 33.70 6.15
CA LEU A 91 24.66 32.45 6.04
C LEU A 91 25.95 32.52 5.24
N LYS A 92 26.20 33.61 4.53
CA LYS A 92 27.43 33.79 3.75
C LYS A 92 28.69 33.68 4.62
N GLY A 93 29.58 32.78 4.21
CA GLY A 93 30.86 32.58 4.93
C GLY A 93 30.72 31.86 6.28
N ARG A 94 29.55 31.32 6.61
CA ARG A 94 29.28 30.62 7.88
C ARG A 94 29.46 29.11 7.75
N ASP A 95 29.74 28.48 8.86
CA ASP A 95 29.66 27.00 8.99
C ASP A 95 28.22 26.63 9.35
N VAL A 96 27.54 25.79 8.51
CA VAL A 96 26.14 25.48 8.64
C VAL A 96 25.96 24.02 9.00
N ILE A 97 25.05 23.69 9.93
CA ILE A 97 24.61 22.34 10.24
C ILE A 97 23.14 22.20 9.85
N ILE A 98 22.86 21.47 8.80
CA ILE A 98 21.48 21.17 8.38
C ILE A 98 20.92 20.14 9.34
N ILE A 99 19.75 20.43 9.93
CA ILE A 99 19.03 19.51 10.83
C ILE A 99 17.77 19.01 10.12
N GLU A 100 17.70 17.70 9.92
CA GLU A 100 16.60 17.03 9.24
C GLU A 100 15.97 15.94 10.14
N ASP A 101 14.67 15.75 10.06
CA ASP A 101 13.97 14.69 10.79
C ASP A 101 14.22 13.33 10.17
N ILE A 102 14.15 13.23 8.87
CA ILE A 102 14.36 12.00 8.12
C ILE A 102 14.96 12.24 6.73
N VAL A 103 16.05 11.57 6.43
CA VAL A 103 16.58 11.47 5.07
C VAL A 103 16.11 10.16 4.46
N ASP A 104 15.15 10.26 3.53
CA ASP A 104 14.59 9.18 2.74
C ASP A 104 15.28 9.13 1.36
N SER A 105 14.65 9.55 0.27
CA SER A 105 15.26 9.64 -1.06
C SER A 105 16.39 10.68 -1.17
N GLY A 106 16.43 11.65 -0.27
CA GLY A 106 17.42 12.72 -0.22
C GLY A 106 17.09 13.96 -1.06
N ASN A 107 15.94 14.02 -1.71
CA ASN A 107 15.59 15.15 -2.59
C ASN A 107 15.52 16.50 -1.85
N THR A 108 14.98 16.53 -0.64
CA THR A 108 14.88 17.74 0.20
C THR A 108 16.28 18.32 0.47
N ILE A 109 17.19 17.50 0.95
CA ILE A 109 18.57 17.92 1.24
C ILE A 109 19.28 18.37 -0.04
N GLU A 110 19.14 17.67 -1.15
CA GLU A 110 19.74 18.08 -2.43
C GLU A 110 19.29 19.48 -2.86
N ALA A 111 18.00 19.80 -2.67
CA ALA A 111 17.49 21.15 -2.95
C ALA A 111 18.09 22.21 -1.99
N ILE A 112 18.23 21.87 -0.70
CA ILE A 112 18.84 22.75 0.29
C ILE A 112 20.32 23.00 -0.03
N LEU A 113 21.07 21.98 -0.43
CA LEU A 113 22.48 22.11 -0.80
C LEU A 113 22.69 23.08 -1.96
N LYS A 114 21.82 23.08 -2.97
CA LYS A 114 21.85 24.05 -4.07
C LYS A 114 21.63 25.50 -3.58
N ILE A 115 20.75 25.68 -2.59
CA ILE A 115 20.52 26.99 -1.98
C ILE A 115 21.77 27.44 -1.21
N LEU A 116 22.36 26.56 -0.38
CA LEU A 116 23.56 26.90 0.39
C LEU A 116 24.78 27.23 -0.49
N GLU A 117 24.88 26.58 -1.67
CA GLU A 117 25.91 26.91 -2.66
C GLU A 117 25.71 28.34 -3.21
N GLN A 118 24.47 28.75 -3.51
CA GLN A 118 24.16 30.12 -3.95
C GLN A 118 24.43 31.15 -2.85
N GLU A 119 24.17 30.83 -1.59
CA GLU A 119 24.42 31.68 -0.42
C GLU A 119 25.92 31.75 -0.05
N GLN A 120 26.79 30.98 -0.72
CA GLN A 120 28.25 31.00 -0.49
C GLN A 120 28.62 30.71 0.97
N VAL A 121 28.00 29.68 1.57
CA VAL A 121 28.38 29.25 2.93
C VAL A 121 29.81 28.73 2.93
N LYS A 122 30.52 28.86 4.07
CA LYS A 122 31.91 28.40 4.21
C LYS A 122 32.02 26.88 4.20
N SER A 123 31.11 26.22 4.91
CA SER A 123 31.00 24.75 4.97
C SER A 123 29.60 24.33 5.39
N TYR A 124 29.25 23.10 5.11
CA TYR A 124 28.03 22.51 5.66
C TYR A 124 28.27 21.05 6.13
N LYS A 125 27.47 20.63 7.09
CA LYS A 125 27.29 19.24 7.50
C LYS A 125 25.82 18.93 7.68
N ILE A 126 25.44 17.66 7.56
CA ILE A 126 24.06 17.18 7.59
C ILE A 126 23.89 16.28 8.81
N ALA A 127 22.94 16.63 9.69
CA ALA A 127 22.50 15.82 10.80
C ALA A 127 21.04 15.38 10.56
N SER A 128 20.80 14.08 10.60
CA SER A 128 19.44 13.53 10.44
C SER A 128 19.09 12.62 11.61
N MET A 129 17.89 12.79 12.16
CA MET A 129 17.40 11.90 13.23
C MET A 129 17.21 10.49 12.71
N PHE A 130 16.60 10.35 11.52
CA PHE A 130 16.39 9.06 10.85
C PHE A 130 16.99 9.05 9.45
N TYR A 131 17.50 7.88 9.05
CA TYR A 131 18.07 7.67 7.72
C TYR A 131 17.57 6.34 7.16
N LYS A 132 17.14 6.34 5.89
CA LYS A 132 16.67 5.16 5.16
C LYS A 132 17.69 4.78 4.08
N PRO A 133 18.67 3.92 4.37
CA PRO A 133 19.75 3.61 3.42
C PRO A 133 19.24 2.97 2.13
N LEU A 134 18.14 2.18 2.18
CA LEU A 134 17.57 1.52 0.99
C LEU A 134 16.78 2.47 0.08
N ALA A 135 16.36 3.62 0.57
CA ALA A 135 15.63 4.62 -0.21
C ALA A 135 16.54 5.74 -0.74
N PHE A 136 17.69 5.93 -0.09
CA PHE A 136 18.62 7.01 -0.41
C PHE A 136 19.34 6.76 -1.73
N THR A 137 19.24 7.72 -2.67
CA THR A 137 19.76 7.58 -4.04
C THR A 137 20.78 8.64 -4.43
N LYS A 138 21.23 9.46 -3.48
CA LYS A 138 22.11 10.63 -3.73
C LYS A 138 23.58 10.31 -3.49
N THR A 139 24.45 11.20 -3.95
CA THR A 139 25.91 11.07 -3.85
C THR A 139 26.51 11.82 -2.67
N TYR A 140 25.77 12.77 -2.05
CA TYR A 140 26.26 13.47 -0.88
C TYR A 140 26.19 12.58 0.38
N LYS A 141 26.99 12.91 1.38
CA LYS A 141 27.06 12.17 2.64
C LYS A 141 26.19 12.85 3.70
N VAL A 142 25.46 12.03 4.48
CA VAL A 142 24.87 12.45 5.76
C VAL A 142 25.93 12.27 6.84
N ASP A 143 26.34 13.35 7.51
CA ASP A 143 27.50 13.34 8.43
C ASP A 143 27.17 12.75 9.80
N TYR A 144 26.01 13.13 10.35
CA TYR A 144 25.56 12.71 11.66
C TYR A 144 24.22 11.97 11.53
N ILE A 145 24.29 10.66 11.39
CA ILE A 145 23.12 9.79 11.35
C ILE A 145 22.78 9.39 12.78
N GLY A 146 21.54 9.70 13.18
CA GLY A 146 21.00 9.28 14.46
C GLY A 146 20.66 7.80 14.48
N MET A 147 19.74 7.37 13.61
CA MET A 147 19.30 5.99 13.51
C MET A 147 18.98 5.61 12.07
N GLU A 148 19.51 4.47 11.62
CA GLU A 148 19.08 3.85 10.37
C GLU A 148 17.78 3.08 10.60
N ILE A 149 16.83 3.21 9.66
CA ILE A 149 15.54 2.54 9.71
C ILE A 149 15.19 1.93 8.35
N GLU A 150 14.29 0.96 8.35
CA GLU A 150 13.70 0.38 7.15
C GLU A 150 12.78 1.39 6.44
N ASN A 151 12.28 1.03 5.24
CA ASN A 151 11.35 1.88 4.46
C ASN A 151 9.93 1.96 5.05
N ASP A 152 9.79 1.79 6.36
CA ASP A 152 8.52 1.94 7.06
C ASP A 152 8.01 3.40 7.01
N PHE A 153 6.69 3.57 6.93
CA PHE A 153 6.07 4.87 7.16
C PHE A 153 5.94 5.10 8.67
N ILE A 154 6.53 6.18 9.15
CA ILE A 154 6.62 6.49 10.58
C ILE A 154 6.04 7.87 10.90
N VAL A 155 5.55 8.03 12.13
CA VAL A 155 5.01 9.29 12.68
C VAL A 155 5.47 9.49 14.12
N GLY A 156 5.46 10.72 14.58
CA GLY A 156 5.88 11.12 15.92
C GLY A 156 7.18 11.90 15.91
N TYR A 157 7.46 12.59 16.99
CA TYR A 157 8.67 13.40 17.21
C TYR A 157 9.00 14.31 16.01
N GLY A 158 7.99 15.06 15.55
CA GLY A 158 8.08 15.96 14.39
C GLY A 158 7.46 15.41 13.11
N LEU A 159 7.51 14.10 12.88
CA LEU A 159 6.93 13.44 11.72
C LEU A 159 5.40 13.32 11.83
N ASP A 160 4.69 13.47 10.71
CA ASP A 160 3.23 13.47 10.69
C ASP A 160 2.60 12.53 9.65
N TYR A 161 1.30 12.35 9.84
CA TYR A 161 0.39 11.86 8.81
C TYR A 161 -0.76 12.86 8.66
N ASN A 162 -0.83 13.54 7.51
CA ASN A 162 -1.82 14.57 7.20
C ASN A 162 -1.99 15.61 8.32
N GLY A 163 -0.88 16.14 8.82
CA GLY A 163 -0.82 17.18 9.85
C GLY A 163 -0.88 16.68 11.29
N LEU A 164 -1.23 15.43 11.56
CA LEU A 164 -1.33 14.86 12.90
C LEU A 164 -0.13 13.97 13.26
N GLY A 165 0.20 13.91 14.56
CA GLY A 165 1.23 13.01 15.10
C GLY A 165 2.54 13.70 15.48
N ARG A 166 2.83 14.90 14.99
CA ARG A 166 4.11 15.61 15.27
C ARG A 166 4.42 15.76 16.75
N ASN A 167 3.40 15.99 17.58
CA ASN A 167 3.51 16.23 19.04
C ASN A 167 3.78 14.96 19.87
N LEU A 168 3.79 13.79 19.26
CA LEU A 168 4.06 12.54 19.97
C LEU A 168 5.56 12.46 20.32
N ASN A 169 5.87 12.07 21.55
CA ASN A 169 7.25 11.95 22.04
C ASN A 169 7.87 10.55 21.78
N THR A 170 7.26 9.76 20.94
CA THR A 170 7.57 8.36 20.62
C THR A 170 7.34 8.19 19.14
N ILE A 171 8.18 7.41 18.44
CA ILE A 171 7.93 7.06 17.05
C ILE A 171 7.02 5.85 16.99
N TYR A 172 6.05 5.95 16.12
CA TYR A 172 5.12 4.88 15.76
C TYR A 172 5.29 4.56 14.28
N LYS A 173 5.24 3.27 13.92
CA LYS A 173 5.23 2.85 12.53
C LYS A 173 3.85 2.37 12.10
N LEU A 174 3.53 2.61 10.84
CA LEU A 174 2.29 2.17 10.23
C LEU A 174 2.11 0.67 10.48
N LYS A 175 0.93 0.33 10.98
CA LYS A 175 0.51 -1.07 11.05
C LYS A 175 -0.15 -1.41 9.71
N PRO A 176 0.41 -2.32 8.92
CA PRO A 176 -0.23 -2.76 7.69
C PRO A 176 -1.67 -3.18 8.00
N ARG A 177 -2.63 -2.69 7.22
CA ARG A 177 -3.99 -3.24 7.25
C ARG A 177 -3.87 -4.68 6.77
N LYS A 178 -4.24 -5.66 7.59
CA LYS A 178 -4.48 -7.00 7.06
C LYS A 178 -5.74 -6.91 6.21
N MET A 179 -5.58 -6.94 4.91
CA MET A 179 -6.71 -7.03 3.99
C MET A 179 -7.44 -8.36 4.23
N LYS A 180 -8.74 -8.36 4.01
CA LYS A 180 -9.55 -9.59 4.03
C LYS A 180 -9.81 -10.01 2.60
N ASN A 181 -8.97 -10.91 2.09
CA ASN A 181 -9.09 -11.43 0.74
C ASN A 181 -9.79 -12.80 0.78
N ILE A 182 -11.00 -12.87 0.26
CA ILE A 182 -11.87 -14.04 0.32
C ILE A 182 -12.14 -14.52 -1.11
N VAL A 183 -11.96 -15.80 -1.35
CA VAL A 183 -12.43 -16.46 -2.57
C VAL A 183 -13.81 -17.06 -2.30
N LEU A 184 -14.81 -16.67 -3.10
CA LEU A 184 -16.11 -17.36 -3.12
C LEU A 184 -16.07 -18.48 -4.15
N PHE A 185 -16.26 -19.69 -3.66
CA PHE A 185 -16.16 -20.92 -4.40
C PHE A 185 -17.51 -21.64 -4.46
N GLY A 186 -17.67 -22.50 -5.44
CA GLY A 186 -18.89 -23.28 -5.64
C GLY A 186 -19.36 -23.28 -7.10
N PRO A 187 -20.21 -24.23 -7.48
CA PRO A 187 -20.66 -24.40 -8.85
C PRO A 187 -21.47 -23.19 -9.36
N PRO A 188 -21.69 -23.09 -10.68
CA PRO A 188 -22.62 -22.13 -11.25
C PRO A 188 -24.00 -22.22 -10.58
N GLY A 189 -24.63 -21.10 -10.28
CA GLY A 189 -25.95 -21.10 -9.60
C GLY A 189 -25.94 -21.24 -8.08
N ALA A 190 -24.79 -21.47 -7.43
CA ALA A 190 -24.69 -21.67 -5.98
C ALA A 190 -24.99 -20.42 -5.12
N GLY A 191 -25.14 -19.23 -5.72
CA GLY A 191 -25.47 -18.01 -4.99
C GLY A 191 -24.26 -17.14 -4.63
N LYS A 192 -23.06 -17.41 -5.19
CA LYS A 192 -21.82 -16.67 -4.90
C LYS A 192 -21.98 -15.15 -5.01
N GLY A 193 -22.53 -14.65 -6.12
CA GLY A 193 -22.70 -13.21 -6.35
C GLY A 193 -23.60 -12.55 -5.30
N THR A 194 -24.67 -13.22 -4.85
CA THR A 194 -25.52 -12.71 -3.76
C THR A 194 -24.75 -12.60 -2.46
N GLN A 195 -23.97 -13.63 -2.10
CA GLN A 195 -23.15 -13.61 -0.89
C GLN A 195 -22.01 -12.60 -0.99
N ALA A 196 -21.44 -12.38 -2.19
CA ALA A 196 -20.44 -11.35 -2.42
C ALA A 196 -20.95 -9.96 -2.08
N GLU A 197 -22.17 -9.61 -2.49
CA GLU A 197 -22.78 -8.30 -2.16
C GLU A 197 -22.99 -8.12 -0.65
N TYR A 198 -23.41 -9.16 0.07
CA TYR A 198 -23.49 -9.10 1.53
C TYR A 198 -22.11 -8.89 2.19
N LEU A 199 -21.10 -9.63 1.75
CA LEU A 199 -19.73 -9.52 2.27
C LEU A 199 -19.14 -8.14 1.98
N LYS A 200 -19.36 -7.62 0.77
CA LYS A 200 -18.94 -6.27 0.35
C LYS A 200 -19.46 -5.21 1.31
N VAL A 201 -20.77 -5.21 1.59
CA VAL A 201 -21.38 -4.21 2.48
C VAL A 201 -20.92 -4.42 3.93
N LYS A 202 -20.98 -5.66 4.44
CA LYS A 202 -20.69 -5.98 5.84
C LYS A 202 -19.25 -5.69 6.24
N TYR A 203 -18.29 -5.94 5.36
CA TYR A 203 -16.87 -5.84 5.66
C TYR A 203 -16.15 -4.72 4.91
N ASN A 204 -16.86 -3.95 4.09
CA ASN A 204 -16.31 -2.91 3.21
C ASN A 204 -15.20 -3.48 2.31
N LEU A 205 -15.54 -4.57 1.59
CA LEU A 205 -14.64 -5.23 0.63
C LEU A 205 -14.98 -4.80 -0.79
N THR A 206 -14.01 -4.90 -1.69
CA THR A 206 -14.26 -4.76 -3.12
C THR A 206 -14.63 -6.12 -3.71
N HIS A 207 -15.78 -6.21 -4.35
CA HIS A 207 -16.22 -7.41 -5.06
C HIS A 207 -15.64 -7.40 -6.49
N ILE A 208 -14.85 -8.40 -6.81
CA ILE A 208 -14.32 -8.63 -8.17
C ILE A 208 -14.94 -9.90 -8.72
N SER A 209 -15.84 -9.73 -9.69
CA SER A 209 -16.48 -10.83 -10.43
C SER A 209 -15.91 -10.89 -11.83
N THR A 210 -15.12 -11.94 -12.13
CA THR A 210 -14.55 -12.12 -13.47
C THR A 210 -15.63 -12.22 -14.54
N GLY A 211 -16.74 -12.87 -14.22
CA GLY A 211 -17.87 -12.95 -15.13
C GLY A 211 -18.50 -11.58 -15.45
N ASP A 212 -18.58 -10.67 -14.49
CA ASP A 212 -19.17 -9.36 -14.72
C ASP A 212 -18.20 -8.44 -15.46
N VAL A 213 -16.89 -8.53 -15.19
CA VAL A 213 -15.87 -7.78 -15.94
C VAL A 213 -15.86 -8.23 -17.41
N PHE A 214 -15.88 -9.53 -17.70
CA PHE A 214 -15.98 -9.98 -19.09
C PHE A 214 -17.28 -9.54 -19.76
N ARG A 215 -18.43 -9.63 -19.09
CA ARG A 215 -19.71 -9.14 -19.62
C ARG A 215 -19.70 -7.63 -19.91
N TYR A 216 -19.02 -6.83 -19.05
CA TYR A 216 -18.82 -5.43 -19.32
C TYR A 216 -18.02 -5.21 -20.61
N HIS A 217 -16.92 -5.93 -20.81
CA HIS A 217 -16.11 -5.85 -22.02
C HIS A 217 -16.85 -6.33 -23.27
N ILE A 218 -17.66 -7.39 -23.16
CA ILE A 218 -18.53 -7.88 -24.25
C ILE A 218 -19.55 -6.80 -24.66
N LYS A 219 -20.20 -6.18 -23.68
CA LYS A 219 -21.20 -5.15 -23.92
C LYS A 219 -20.61 -3.89 -24.60
N ASN A 220 -19.35 -3.58 -24.29
CA ASN A 220 -18.62 -2.45 -24.85
C ASN A 220 -17.78 -2.82 -26.08
N GLU A 221 -17.93 -4.03 -26.62
CA GLU A 221 -17.28 -4.53 -27.85
C GLU A 221 -15.76 -4.35 -27.88
N THR A 222 -15.10 -4.46 -26.73
CA THR A 222 -13.63 -4.37 -26.64
C THR A 222 -12.99 -5.64 -27.22
N GLU A 223 -11.73 -5.59 -27.62
CA GLU A 223 -10.98 -6.78 -28.10
C GLU A 223 -11.05 -7.92 -27.08
N LEU A 224 -10.84 -7.62 -25.79
CA LEU A 224 -11.01 -8.59 -24.70
C LEU A 224 -12.43 -9.15 -24.64
N GLY A 225 -13.43 -8.31 -24.83
CA GLY A 225 -14.83 -8.70 -24.84
C GLY A 225 -15.17 -9.64 -25.99
N LEU A 226 -14.72 -9.35 -27.21
CA LEU A 226 -14.95 -10.20 -28.38
C LEU A 226 -14.30 -11.58 -28.21
N LEU A 227 -13.06 -11.62 -27.67
CA LEU A 227 -12.37 -12.85 -27.39
C LEU A 227 -13.06 -13.65 -26.28
N ALA A 228 -13.39 -13.02 -25.16
CA ALA A 228 -14.10 -13.68 -24.04
C ALA A 228 -15.45 -14.25 -24.46
N LYS A 229 -16.18 -13.55 -25.33
CA LYS A 229 -17.49 -13.98 -25.85
C LYS A 229 -17.41 -15.33 -26.56
N SER A 230 -16.35 -15.59 -27.34
CA SER A 230 -16.17 -16.84 -28.08
C SER A 230 -16.07 -18.07 -27.19
N TYR A 231 -15.59 -17.92 -25.94
CA TYR A 231 -15.54 -18.97 -24.92
C TYR A 231 -16.82 -19.02 -24.08
N MET A 232 -17.28 -17.88 -23.59
CA MET A 232 -18.44 -17.81 -22.68
C MET A 232 -19.73 -18.27 -23.34
N ASP A 233 -19.92 -18.00 -24.62
CA ASP A 233 -21.10 -18.46 -25.38
C ASP A 233 -21.19 -20.00 -25.52
N LYS A 234 -20.07 -20.71 -25.34
CA LYS A 234 -20.01 -22.18 -25.31
C LYS A 234 -20.08 -22.74 -23.89
N GLY A 235 -19.95 -21.88 -22.86
CA GLY A 235 -19.83 -22.26 -21.47
C GLY A 235 -18.39 -22.62 -21.06
N ASP A 236 -17.41 -22.38 -21.92
CA ASP A 236 -15.99 -22.64 -21.67
C ASP A 236 -15.35 -21.56 -20.81
N LEU A 237 -14.16 -21.85 -20.21
CA LEU A 237 -13.37 -20.87 -19.51
C LEU A 237 -12.57 -19.99 -20.49
N VAL A 238 -12.50 -18.71 -20.21
CA VAL A 238 -11.57 -17.78 -20.89
C VAL A 238 -10.13 -18.19 -20.51
N PRO A 239 -9.14 -18.10 -21.43
CA PRO A 239 -7.75 -18.46 -21.14
C PRO A 239 -7.19 -17.83 -19.88
N ASP A 240 -6.35 -18.58 -19.15
CA ASP A 240 -5.82 -18.19 -17.83
C ASP A 240 -5.06 -16.87 -17.88
N GLU A 241 -4.17 -16.66 -18.86
CA GLU A 241 -3.36 -15.44 -18.99
C GLU A 241 -4.24 -14.19 -19.05
N LEU A 242 -5.26 -14.18 -19.90
CA LEU A 242 -6.19 -13.04 -20.05
C LEU A 242 -6.99 -12.80 -18.76
N THR A 243 -7.41 -13.87 -18.09
CA THR A 243 -8.17 -13.77 -16.85
C THR A 243 -7.31 -13.23 -15.70
N ILE A 244 -6.05 -13.68 -15.61
CA ILE A 244 -5.08 -13.24 -14.61
C ILE A 244 -4.75 -11.74 -14.80
N ASP A 245 -4.44 -11.32 -16.02
CA ASP A 245 -4.08 -9.93 -16.31
C ASP A 245 -5.24 -8.97 -16.05
N MET A 246 -6.45 -9.36 -16.43
CA MET A 246 -7.67 -8.62 -16.11
C MET A 246 -7.87 -8.48 -14.61
N LEU A 247 -7.68 -9.57 -13.84
CA LEU A 247 -7.85 -9.55 -12.39
C LEU A 247 -6.82 -8.64 -11.72
N LYS A 248 -5.54 -8.72 -12.12
CA LYS A 248 -4.49 -7.84 -11.61
C LYS A 248 -4.85 -6.37 -11.83
N ALA A 249 -5.29 -6.03 -13.03
CA ALA A 249 -5.71 -4.67 -13.36
C ALA A 249 -6.89 -4.19 -12.49
N GLU A 250 -7.89 -5.06 -12.21
CA GLU A 250 -9.01 -4.72 -11.34
C GLU A 250 -8.59 -4.56 -9.86
N VAL A 251 -7.68 -5.37 -9.37
CA VAL A 251 -7.12 -5.21 -8.02
C VAL A 251 -6.35 -3.89 -7.91
N ASP A 252 -5.51 -3.56 -8.89
CA ASP A 252 -4.67 -2.35 -8.90
C ASP A 252 -5.47 -1.05 -8.98
N LYS A 253 -6.65 -1.06 -9.60
CA LYS A 253 -7.57 0.08 -9.61
C LYS A 253 -8.20 0.37 -8.24
N ASN A 254 -8.29 -0.62 -7.37
CA ASN A 254 -9.04 -0.53 -6.12
C ASN A 254 -8.10 -0.49 -4.90
N THR A 255 -7.35 0.59 -4.76
CA THR A 255 -6.34 0.75 -3.67
C THR A 255 -6.95 1.12 -2.32
N ASP A 256 -8.15 1.73 -2.28
CA ASP A 256 -8.83 2.13 -1.04
C ASP A 256 -9.90 1.11 -0.62
N THR A 257 -9.47 -0.13 -0.37
CA THR A 257 -10.35 -1.22 0.08
C THR A 257 -9.84 -1.85 1.37
N LYS A 258 -10.73 -2.51 2.12
CA LYS A 258 -10.36 -3.35 3.27
C LYS A 258 -10.05 -4.79 2.87
N GLY A 259 -10.06 -5.10 1.58
CA GLY A 259 -9.80 -6.39 0.99
C GLY A 259 -10.73 -6.68 -0.17
N PHE A 260 -10.65 -7.89 -0.69
CA PHE A 260 -11.35 -8.31 -1.89
C PHE A 260 -12.22 -9.55 -1.65
N VAL A 261 -13.35 -9.60 -2.35
CA VAL A 261 -14.13 -10.82 -2.56
C VAL A 261 -13.96 -11.20 -4.02
N PHE A 262 -13.24 -12.29 -4.27
CA PHE A 262 -13.05 -12.84 -5.61
C PHE A 262 -14.20 -13.81 -5.93
N ASP A 263 -15.02 -13.50 -6.93
CA ASP A 263 -16.12 -14.33 -7.40
C ASP A 263 -15.85 -14.81 -8.83
N GLY A 264 -15.81 -16.14 -8.99
CA GLY A 264 -15.51 -16.75 -10.26
C GLY A 264 -14.01 -16.76 -10.64
N PHE A 265 -13.15 -16.48 -9.70
CA PHE A 265 -11.69 -16.58 -9.80
C PHE A 265 -11.10 -16.93 -8.41
N PRO A 266 -10.09 -17.81 -8.32
CA PRO A 266 -9.54 -18.63 -9.41
C PRO A 266 -10.46 -19.77 -9.82
N ARG A 267 -10.29 -20.30 -11.05
CA ARG A 267 -11.00 -21.48 -11.57
C ARG A 267 -10.06 -22.60 -11.99
N THR A 268 -8.76 -22.33 -12.08
CA THR A 268 -7.74 -23.33 -12.39
C THR A 268 -6.60 -23.21 -11.37
N HIS A 269 -5.79 -24.28 -11.28
CA HIS A 269 -4.62 -24.28 -10.40
C HIS A 269 -3.61 -23.17 -10.77
N SER A 270 -3.40 -22.94 -12.06
CA SER A 270 -2.55 -21.86 -12.59
C SER A 270 -3.04 -20.49 -12.11
N GLN A 271 -4.34 -20.23 -12.18
CA GLN A 271 -4.95 -19.00 -11.69
C GLN A 271 -4.78 -18.83 -10.16
N ALA A 272 -4.93 -19.92 -9.39
CA ALA A 272 -4.76 -19.87 -7.94
C ALA A 272 -3.32 -19.53 -7.53
N ALA A 273 -2.35 -20.19 -8.17
CA ALA A 273 -0.93 -19.89 -7.94
C ALA A 273 -0.56 -18.46 -8.33
N ALA A 274 -1.07 -17.96 -9.47
CA ALA A 274 -0.85 -16.59 -9.92
C ALA A 274 -1.47 -15.55 -8.97
N LEU A 275 -2.66 -15.81 -8.42
CA LEU A 275 -3.31 -14.96 -7.43
C LEU A 275 -2.49 -14.89 -6.13
N ASP A 276 -2.03 -16.04 -5.63
CA ASP A 276 -1.23 -16.09 -4.41
C ASP A 276 0.11 -15.35 -4.59
N ALA A 277 0.80 -15.55 -5.73
CA ALA A 277 2.05 -14.82 -6.04
C ALA A 277 1.82 -13.29 -6.11
N PHE A 278 0.80 -12.86 -6.84
CA PHE A 278 0.47 -11.44 -6.99
C PHE A 278 0.11 -10.76 -5.67
N LEU A 279 -0.66 -11.42 -4.80
CA LEU A 279 -0.97 -10.87 -3.48
C LEU A 279 0.25 -10.87 -2.56
N ALA A 280 1.12 -11.89 -2.66
CA ALA A 280 2.36 -11.96 -1.88
C ALA A 280 3.33 -10.82 -2.21
N GLU A 281 3.45 -10.40 -3.47
CA GLU A 281 4.22 -9.22 -3.90
C GLU A 281 3.74 -7.93 -3.20
N LYS A 282 2.46 -7.87 -2.84
CA LYS A 282 1.84 -6.74 -2.10
C LYS A 282 1.89 -6.94 -0.57
N GLY A 283 2.53 -8.00 -0.07
CA GLY A 283 2.56 -8.35 1.35
C GLY A 283 1.23 -8.89 1.89
N GLU A 284 0.35 -9.34 1.00
CA GLU A 284 -1.00 -9.82 1.28
C GLU A 284 -1.16 -11.30 0.89
N GLY A 285 -2.33 -11.86 1.11
CA GLY A 285 -2.65 -13.24 0.70
C GLY A 285 -4.13 -13.53 0.84
N ILE A 286 -4.58 -14.68 0.32
CA ILE A 286 -5.92 -15.19 0.53
C ILE A 286 -6.07 -15.62 1.99
N ASN A 287 -7.11 -15.11 2.66
CA ASN A 287 -7.45 -15.44 4.05
C ASN A 287 -8.34 -16.68 4.15
N GLY A 288 -9.15 -16.94 3.14
CA GLY A 288 -9.99 -18.12 3.08
C GLY A 288 -10.75 -18.26 1.77
N MET A 289 -11.02 -19.50 1.41
CA MET A 289 -11.96 -19.87 0.37
C MET A 289 -13.25 -20.33 1.05
N VAL A 290 -14.35 -19.63 0.79
CA VAL A 290 -15.69 -20.00 1.26
C VAL A 290 -16.42 -20.70 0.12
N ALA A 291 -16.66 -22.00 0.28
CA ALA A 291 -17.29 -22.84 -0.71
C ALA A 291 -18.78 -23.03 -0.41
N LEU A 292 -19.64 -22.62 -1.35
CA LEU A 292 -21.08 -22.92 -1.26
C LEU A 292 -21.34 -24.30 -1.83
N GLU A 293 -21.75 -25.23 -0.98
CA GLU A 293 -22.03 -26.62 -1.32
C GLU A 293 -23.54 -26.79 -1.64
N VAL A 294 -23.89 -27.14 -2.87
CA VAL A 294 -25.25 -27.22 -3.37
C VAL A 294 -25.38 -28.41 -4.34
N THR A 295 -26.49 -29.10 -4.30
CA THR A 295 -26.76 -30.23 -5.22
C THR A 295 -27.04 -29.77 -6.66
N GLU A 296 -26.62 -30.57 -7.66
CA GLU A 296 -26.71 -30.22 -9.09
C GLU A 296 -28.13 -29.95 -9.56
N ASP A 297 -29.11 -30.79 -9.18
CA ASP A 297 -30.50 -30.63 -9.59
C ASP A 297 -31.11 -29.27 -9.21
N LEU A 298 -30.78 -28.79 -8.01
CA LEU A 298 -31.22 -27.48 -7.55
C LEU A 298 -30.57 -26.36 -8.35
N LEU A 299 -29.32 -26.54 -8.75
CA LEU A 299 -28.54 -25.55 -9.49
C LEU A 299 -29.06 -25.34 -10.93
N VAL A 300 -29.38 -26.39 -11.64
CA VAL A 300 -29.98 -26.32 -13.00
C VAL A 300 -31.26 -25.50 -12.95
N THR A 301 -32.16 -25.81 -12.01
CA THR A 301 -33.42 -25.07 -11.83
C THR A 301 -33.16 -23.57 -11.53
N ARG A 302 -32.21 -23.27 -10.65
CA ARG A 302 -31.85 -21.88 -10.31
C ARG A 302 -31.29 -21.13 -11.53
N LEU A 303 -30.47 -21.78 -12.36
CA LEU A 303 -29.85 -21.12 -13.53
C LEU A 303 -30.87 -20.84 -14.63
N LEU A 304 -31.72 -21.79 -14.97
CA LEU A 304 -32.80 -21.60 -15.95
C LEU A 304 -33.71 -20.46 -15.53
N LYS A 305 -34.17 -20.44 -14.28
CA LYS A 305 -34.99 -19.35 -13.76
C LYS A 305 -34.26 -17.98 -13.82
N ARG A 306 -32.95 -17.94 -13.55
CA ARG A 306 -32.16 -16.72 -13.70
C ARG A 306 -32.05 -16.29 -15.15
N GLY A 307 -31.93 -17.23 -16.09
CA GLY A 307 -31.87 -16.99 -17.54
C GLY A 307 -33.11 -16.27 -18.09
N GLU A 308 -34.29 -16.49 -17.49
CA GLU A 308 -35.55 -15.82 -17.87
C GLU A 308 -35.49 -14.29 -17.66
N THR A 309 -34.74 -13.82 -16.67
CA THR A 309 -34.76 -12.42 -16.25
C THR A 309 -33.45 -11.67 -16.44
N SER A 310 -32.32 -12.39 -16.46
CA SER A 310 -30.98 -11.77 -16.41
C SER A 310 -30.39 -11.40 -17.78
N GLY A 311 -30.99 -11.90 -18.88
CA GLY A 311 -30.45 -11.74 -20.25
C GLY A 311 -29.12 -12.49 -20.48
N ARG A 312 -28.70 -13.39 -19.57
CA ARG A 312 -27.46 -14.18 -19.69
C ARG A 312 -27.69 -15.33 -20.68
N SER A 313 -27.00 -15.31 -21.81
CA SER A 313 -27.11 -16.35 -22.85
C SER A 313 -26.64 -17.72 -22.39
N ASP A 314 -25.73 -17.77 -21.43
CA ASP A 314 -25.15 -18.97 -20.83
C ASP A 314 -26.07 -19.67 -19.79
N ASP A 315 -27.18 -19.01 -19.40
CA ASP A 315 -28.19 -19.57 -18.50
C ASP A 315 -29.50 -19.98 -19.21
N GLN A 316 -29.63 -19.72 -20.51
CA GLN A 316 -30.85 -19.96 -21.31
C GLN A 316 -30.88 -21.33 -22.00
N ASP A 317 -29.78 -22.09 -21.96
CA ASP A 317 -29.61 -23.33 -22.66
C ASP A 317 -29.07 -24.40 -21.67
N GLU A 318 -29.81 -25.47 -21.48
CA GLU A 318 -29.46 -26.56 -20.56
C GLU A 318 -28.15 -27.24 -20.95
N LEU A 319 -27.82 -27.37 -22.23
CA LEU A 319 -26.53 -27.93 -22.66
C LEU A 319 -25.35 -27.06 -22.23
N LYS A 320 -25.50 -25.74 -22.35
CA LYS A 320 -24.46 -24.80 -21.88
C LYS A 320 -24.32 -24.81 -20.35
N ILE A 321 -25.43 -24.93 -19.64
CA ILE A 321 -25.44 -25.10 -18.18
C ILE A 321 -24.68 -26.35 -17.78
N ARG A 322 -24.96 -27.49 -18.42
CA ARG A 322 -24.27 -28.75 -18.14
C ARG A 322 -22.79 -28.72 -18.52
N ASN A 323 -22.41 -28.04 -19.60
CA ASN A 323 -21.00 -27.83 -19.94
C ASN A 323 -20.29 -27.03 -18.84
N ARG A 324 -20.92 -25.98 -18.28
CA ARG A 324 -20.36 -25.21 -17.18
C ARG A 324 -20.18 -26.04 -15.89
N PHE A 325 -21.06 -27.00 -15.63
CA PHE A 325 -20.85 -27.93 -14.51
C PHE A 325 -19.66 -28.86 -14.78
N ASN A 326 -19.56 -29.41 -15.99
CA ASN A 326 -18.42 -30.24 -16.36
C ASN A 326 -17.08 -29.45 -16.27
N GLU A 327 -17.03 -28.24 -16.76
CA GLU A 327 -15.87 -27.35 -16.60
C GLU A 327 -15.55 -27.07 -15.12
N TYR A 328 -16.57 -26.86 -14.30
CA TYR A 328 -16.38 -26.67 -12.86
C TYR A 328 -15.80 -27.93 -12.21
N GLU A 329 -16.39 -29.10 -12.41
CA GLU A 329 -15.96 -30.37 -11.80
C GLU A 329 -14.54 -30.76 -12.25
N THR A 330 -14.22 -30.56 -13.53
CA THR A 330 -12.94 -31.03 -14.09
C THR A 330 -11.79 -30.06 -13.83
N LYS A 331 -12.04 -28.76 -13.83
CA LYS A 331 -10.98 -27.73 -13.75
C LYS A 331 -10.98 -26.93 -12.46
N THR A 332 -12.14 -26.79 -11.81
CA THR A 332 -12.31 -25.85 -10.69
C THR A 332 -12.46 -26.58 -9.35
N ALA A 333 -13.20 -27.69 -9.29
CA ALA A 333 -13.41 -28.41 -8.03
C ALA A 333 -12.11 -28.87 -7.37
N VAL A 334 -11.08 -29.16 -8.16
CA VAL A 334 -9.73 -29.53 -7.71
C VAL A 334 -9.04 -28.45 -6.84
N LEU A 335 -9.50 -27.20 -6.90
CA LEU A 335 -8.99 -26.13 -6.05
C LEU A 335 -9.36 -26.28 -4.57
N LYS A 336 -10.32 -27.16 -4.28
CA LYS A 336 -10.65 -27.54 -2.91
C LYS A 336 -9.40 -28.02 -2.18
N ASP A 337 -8.70 -28.99 -2.77
CA ASP A 337 -7.48 -29.56 -2.18
C ASP A 337 -6.37 -28.50 -2.05
N TYR A 338 -6.18 -27.66 -3.07
CA TYR A 338 -5.21 -26.57 -3.05
C TYR A 338 -5.37 -25.61 -1.85
N TYR A 339 -6.62 -25.28 -1.48
CA TYR A 339 -6.89 -24.42 -0.33
C TYR A 339 -7.03 -25.19 0.99
N GLN A 340 -7.37 -26.48 0.96
CA GLN A 340 -7.34 -27.35 2.14
C GLN A 340 -5.91 -27.53 2.64
N ASP A 341 -4.95 -27.78 1.77
CA ASP A 341 -3.53 -27.92 2.10
C ASP A 341 -2.95 -26.65 2.77
N GLN A 342 -3.54 -25.49 2.46
CA GLN A 342 -3.20 -24.21 3.09
C GLN A 342 -4.02 -23.91 4.36
N ASN A 343 -4.92 -24.80 4.81
CA ASN A 343 -5.88 -24.55 5.89
C ASN A 343 -6.78 -23.33 5.65
N LYS A 344 -7.15 -23.08 4.39
CA LYS A 344 -7.95 -21.92 3.96
C LYS A 344 -9.32 -22.29 3.38
N TYR A 345 -9.71 -23.55 3.36
CA TYR A 345 -11.00 -24.01 2.83
C TYR A 345 -12.07 -24.03 3.92
N PHE A 346 -13.25 -23.46 3.62
CA PHE A 346 -14.42 -23.44 4.49
C PHE A 346 -15.68 -23.79 3.69
N GLY A 347 -16.17 -25.03 3.82
CA GLY A 347 -17.43 -25.46 3.21
C GLY A 347 -18.62 -24.91 3.99
N VAL A 348 -19.62 -24.41 3.26
CA VAL A 348 -20.87 -23.87 3.81
C VAL A 348 -22.04 -24.44 3.01
N ASP A 349 -23.07 -24.93 3.71
CA ASP A 349 -24.31 -25.36 3.08
C ASP A 349 -24.98 -24.18 2.35
N GLY A 350 -25.14 -24.30 1.03
CA GLY A 350 -25.76 -23.30 0.15
C GLY A 350 -27.23 -23.60 -0.19
N ILE A 351 -27.88 -24.54 0.50
CA ILE A 351 -29.25 -25.00 0.19
C ILE A 351 -30.33 -24.11 0.83
N GLY A 352 -29.99 -23.30 1.84
CA GLY A 352 -30.92 -22.45 2.58
C GLY A 352 -31.56 -21.30 1.78
N SER A 353 -32.51 -20.60 2.40
CA SER A 353 -32.99 -19.29 1.92
C SER A 353 -31.93 -18.22 2.13
N ILE A 354 -31.91 -17.24 1.23
CA ILE A 354 -31.02 -16.08 1.30
C ILE A 354 -31.38 -15.23 2.52
#